data_8deb4b9b4c14a92820940352e27994ec
#
_entry.id   8deb4b9b4c14a92820940352e27994ec
#
_cell.length_a   1.000
_cell.length_b   1.000
_cell.length_c   1.000
_cell.angle_alpha   90.00
_cell.angle_beta   90.00
_cell.angle_gamma   90.00
#
_symmetry.space_group_name_H-M   'P 1'
#
loop_
_entity.id
_entity.type
_entity.pdbx_description
1 polymer ?
#
loop_
_entity_poly.entity_id
_entity_poly.type
_entity_poly.pdbx_seq_one_letter_code
_entity_poly.pdbx_strand_id
1 'polypeptide(L)'
;MMKKNKFWITAIAACAVALTSCGGAKSVVKQMNGEWNIEEINGKPLVVTDGQRPFIGFNAQEGRVYGYGGCNRLMAGYDAKTGELDFSKMGSTMMAGPNMDMERDVLNALGQARGFVMGKGGKASLEDANGKRVVTLSRRFEAMDFSALAGDWRIVSVNGKPVASTSESVPMLSFNVKDMRLGGTTGCNRLMGQLVQEPGNPQSISFPQTATTRMACPDMSLEQDIVAALEEVRSFGKLPNGNVALFTAGSMMAFELSPMR
;
A
#
# COMPACT_ATOMS: atom_id res chain seq x y z
N MET A 1 59.24 3.20 -59.44
CA MET A 1 57.84 3.59 -59.65
C MET A 1 56.98 3.06 -58.47
N MET A 2 56.74 3.90 -57.49
CA MET A 2 55.99 3.53 -56.28
C MET A 2 54.59 4.16 -56.37
N LYS A 3 53.52 3.34 -56.43
CA LYS A 3 52.13 3.80 -56.41
C LYS A 3 51.74 4.03 -54.96
N LYS A 4 51.39 5.26 -54.62
CA LYS A 4 50.78 5.63 -53.32
C LYS A 4 49.26 5.32 -53.36
N ASN A 5 48.81 4.36 -52.52
CA ASN A 5 47.41 4.12 -52.29
C ASN A 5 46.91 5.11 -51.23
N LYS A 6 45.91 5.94 -51.57
CA LYS A 6 45.18 6.82 -50.67
C LYS A 6 44.02 6.00 -50.06
N PHE A 7 44.09 5.73 -48.78
CA PHE A 7 42.96 5.23 -47.99
C PHE A 7 41.99 6.39 -47.72
N TRP A 8 40.78 6.27 -48.18
CA TRP A 8 39.67 7.14 -47.80
C TRP A 8 38.97 6.51 -46.59
N ILE A 9 39.06 7.22 -45.43
CA ILE A 9 38.29 6.86 -44.24
C ILE A 9 36.96 7.58 -44.35
N THR A 10 35.91 6.85 -44.66
CA THR A 10 34.51 7.33 -44.57
C THR A 10 34.08 7.25 -43.12
N ALA A 11 33.95 8.39 -42.46
CA ALA A 11 33.36 8.51 -41.16
C ALA A 11 31.81 8.31 -41.29
N ILE A 12 31.32 7.17 -40.82
CA ILE A 12 29.89 6.94 -40.68
C ILE A 12 29.45 7.62 -39.38
N ALA A 13 28.80 8.77 -39.52
CA ALA A 13 28.10 9.42 -38.40
C ALA A 13 26.88 8.58 -38.06
N ALA A 14 26.95 7.83 -36.95
CA ALA A 14 25.78 7.15 -36.38
C ALA A 14 24.86 8.20 -35.76
N CYS A 15 23.80 8.61 -36.49
CA CYS A 15 22.68 9.34 -35.90
C CYS A 15 21.95 8.40 -34.94
N ALA A 16 22.21 8.55 -33.64
CA ALA A 16 21.36 7.98 -32.62
C ALA A 16 19.99 8.68 -32.65
N VAL A 17 19.03 8.09 -33.35
CA VAL A 17 17.63 8.52 -33.27
C VAL A 17 17.13 8.11 -31.90
N ALA A 18 17.05 9.06 -30.99
CA ALA A 18 16.33 8.90 -29.71
C ALA A 18 14.84 8.80 -30.06
N LEU A 19 14.34 7.58 -30.20
CA LEU A 19 12.91 7.30 -30.27
C LEU A 19 12.35 7.57 -28.85
N THR A 20 11.94 8.79 -28.59
CA THR A 20 11.12 9.14 -27.43
C THR A 20 9.75 8.53 -27.63
N SER A 21 9.60 7.30 -27.16
CA SER A 21 8.36 6.55 -27.19
C SER A 21 7.36 7.17 -26.20
N CYS A 22 6.37 7.92 -26.68
CA CYS A 22 5.20 8.34 -25.90
C CYS A 22 4.43 7.17 -25.26
N GLY A 23 4.72 5.94 -25.62
CA GLY A 23 4.20 4.72 -24.99
C GLY A 23 4.84 4.42 -23.63
N GLY A 24 6.08 4.83 -23.38
CA GLY A 24 6.81 4.57 -22.14
C GLY A 24 6.21 5.28 -20.93
N ALA A 25 5.90 6.56 -21.03
CA ALA A 25 5.37 7.36 -19.92
C ALA A 25 4.00 6.85 -19.43
N LYS A 26 3.06 6.58 -20.33
CA LYS A 26 1.75 6.01 -19.97
C LYS A 26 1.87 4.64 -19.32
N SER A 27 2.83 3.83 -19.74
CA SER A 27 3.10 2.52 -19.16
C SER A 27 3.64 2.66 -17.74
N VAL A 28 4.58 3.58 -17.48
CA VAL A 28 5.15 3.84 -16.16
C VAL A 28 4.07 4.33 -15.19
N VAL A 29 3.26 5.32 -15.57
CA VAL A 29 2.18 5.86 -14.73
C VAL A 29 1.16 4.78 -14.37
N LYS A 30 0.81 3.89 -15.31
CA LYS A 30 -0.07 2.75 -15.03
C LYS A 30 0.56 1.77 -14.05
N GLN A 31 1.85 1.51 -14.16
CA GLN A 31 2.58 0.60 -13.27
C GLN A 31 2.76 1.18 -11.86
N MET A 32 2.97 2.49 -11.75
CA MET A 32 3.05 3.20 -10.46
C MET A 32 1.76 3.10 -9.66
N ASN A 33 0.61 3.20 -10.34
CA ASN A 33 -0.70 3.33 -9.69
C ASN A 33 -0.93 2.26 -8.60
N GLY A 34 -1.48 2.68 -7.46
CA GLY A 34 -1.72 1.85 -6.29
C GLY A 34 -0.69 2.08 -5.18
N GLU A 35 -0.68 1.21 -4.18
CA GLU A 35 0.11 1.38 -2.95
C GLU A 35 1.33 0.47 -2.91
N TRP A 36 2.40 1.02 -2.33
CA TRP A 36 3.73 0.41 -2.25
C TRP A 36 4.31 0.54 -0.86
N ASN A 37 4.67 -0.56 -0.23
CA ASN A 37 5.47 -0.56 0.98
C ASN A 37 6.88 -0.03 0.68
N ILE A 38 7.44 0.75 1.59
CA ILE A 38 8.84 1.15 1.57
C ILE A 38 9.64 0.05 2.27
N GLU A 39 10.49 -0.67 1.52
CA GLU A 39 11.27 -1.80 2.01
C GLU A 39 12.68 -1.40 2.40
N GLU A 40 13.30 -0.53 1.59
CA GLU A 40 14.67 -0.08 1.80
C GLU A 40 14.80 1.40 1.48
N ILE A 41 15.70 2.06 2.18
CA ILE A 41 16.11 3.44 1.93
C ILE A 41 17.62 3.45 1.71
N ASN A 42 18.07 3.97 0.56
CA ASN A 42 19.48 4.05 0.18
C ASN A 42 20.23 2.69 0.31
N GLY A 43 19.53 1.58 -0.03
CA GLY A 43 20.06 0.22 0.04
C GLY A 43 20.09 -0.40 1.43
N LYS A 44 19.54 0.26 2.45
CA LYS A 44 19.42 -0.28 3.81
C LYS A 44 17.97 -0.70 4.08
N PRO A 45 17.72 -1.93 4.54
CA PRO A 45 16.39 -2.39 4.93
C PRO A 45 15.75 -1.47 5.98
N LEU A 46 14.47 -1.15 5.78
CA LEU A 46 13.69 -0.39 6.73
C LEU A 46 13.13 -1.34 7.80
N VAL A 47 13.66 -1.25 9.00
CA VAL A 47 13.21 -2.06 10.13
C VAL A 47 12.08 -1.33 10.85
N VAL A 48 10.92 -1.96 10.92
CA VAL A 48 9.75 -1.45 11.64
C VAL A 48 9.54 -2.32 12.86
N THR A 49 9.76 -1.76 14.03
CA THR A 49 9.66 -2.46 15.32
C THR A 49 8.29 -2.30 15.98
N ASP A 50 7.59 -1.23 15.63
CA ASP A 50 6.26 -0.93 16.17
C ASP A 50 5.44 -0.15 15.14
N GLY A 51 4.13 -0.39 15.15
CA GLY A 51 3.19 0.29 14.28
C GLY A 51 3.18 -0.22 12.82
N GLN A 52 2.71 0.64 11.93
CA GLN A 52 2.54 0.30 10.53
C GLN A 52 3.79 0.63 9.70
N ARG A 53 4.13 -0.26 8.75
CA ARG A 53 5.20 0.00 7.78
C ARG A 53 4.91 1.25 6.95
N PRO A 54 5.90 2.12 6.74
CA PRO A 54 5.79 3.22 5.79
C PRO A 54 5.41 2.74 4.39
N PHE A 55 4.55 3.52 3.74
CA PHE A 55 4.11 3.25 2.38
C PHE A 55 3.90 4.54 1.59
N ILE A 56 3.90 4.42 0.26
CA ILE A 56 3.56 5.48 -0.68
C ILE A 56 2.51 4.96 -1.66
N GLY A 57 1.48 5.75 -1.92
CA GLY A 57 0.41 5.47 -2.88
C GLY A 57 0.40 6.49 -4.01
N PHE A 58 0.14 6.03 -5.22
CA PHE A 58 0.00 6.86 -6.42
C PHE A 58 -1.41 6.73 -6.96
N ASN A 59 -2.12 7.85 -7.08
CA ASN A 59 -3.40 7.94 -7.77
C ASN A 59 -3.17 8.57 -9.16
N ALA A 60 -3.16 7.72 -10.18
CA ALA A 60 -2.88 8.15 -11.56
C ALA A 60 -4.00 9.00 -12.18
N GLN A 61 -5.22 8.93 -11.67
CA GLN A 61 -6.34 9.73 -12.17
C GLN A 61 -6.25 11.18 -11.71
N GLU A 62 -5.78 11.38 -10.48
CA GLU A 62 -5.72 12.69 -9.83
C GLU A 62 -4.32 13.31 -9.85
N GLY A 63 -3.28 12.57 -10.26
CA GLY A 63 -1.88 13.01 -10.14
C GLY A 63 -1.47 13.23 -8.69
N ARG A 64 -2.05 12.47 -7.76
CA ARG A 64 -1.81 12.59 -6.32
C ARG A 64 -0.94 11.48 -5.78
N VAL A 65 -0.09 11.86 -4.85
CA VAL A 65 0.67 10.95 -4.00
C VAL A 65 0.19 11.11 -2.58
N TYR A 66 0.02 10.00 -1.91
CA TYR A 66 -0.33 9.93 -0.50
C TYR A 66 0.48 8.81 0.16
N GLY A 67 0.48 8.76 1.47
CA GLY A 67 1.21 7.70 2.16
C GLY A 67 1.29 7.90 3.66
N TYR A 68 2.20 7.13 4.25
CA TYR A 68 2.52 7.14 5.66
C TYR A 68 4.03 7.04 5.85
N GLY A 69 4.62 7.95 6.60
CA GLY A 69 6.06 8.04 6.77
C GLY A 69 6.62 7.19 7.92
N GLY A 70 5.74 6.75 8.82
CA GLY A 70 6.11 6.05 10.06
C GLY A 70 5.47 6.67 11.30
N CYS A 71 5.09 7.94 11.21
CA CYS A 71 4.35 8.67 12.23
C CYS A 71 3.23 9.50 11.60
N ASN A 72 3.50 10.12 10.46
CA ASN A 72 2.61 11.08 9.81
C ASN A 72 2.14 10.62 8.44
N ARG A 73 0.95 11.10 8.04
CA ARG A 73 0.44 10.96 6.68
C ARG A 73 1.21 11.88 5.75
N LEU A 74 1.51 11.39 4.55
CA LEU A 74 2.24 12.08 3.52
C LEU A 74 1.31 12.49 2.39
N MET A 75 1.53 13.66 1.78
CA MET A 75 0.76 14.16 0.64
C MET A 75 1.68 14.91 -0.32
N ALA A 76 1.58 14.60 -1.62
CA ALA A 76 2.27 15.30 -2.69
C ALA A 76 1.47 15.22 -4.00
N GLY A 77 1.94 15.90 -5.03
CA GLY A 77 1.50 15.73 -6.40
C GLY A 77 2.61 15.16 -7.25
N TYR A 78 2.27 14.66 -8.45
CA TYR A 78 3.22 14.29 -9.49
C TYR A 78 2.61 14.52 -10.86
N ASP A 79 3.43 14.61 -11.90
CA ASP A 79 2.91 14.71 -13.27
C ASP A 79 2.41 13.35 -13.76
N ALA A 80 1.10 13.15 -13.72
CA ALA A 80 0.46 11.91 -14.18
C ALA A 80 0.55 11.70 -15.72
N LYS A 81 1.07 12.68 -16.49
CA LYS A 81 1.28 12.52 -17.93
C LYS A 81 2.66 11.96 -18.24
N THR A 82 3.69 12.42 -17.53
CA THR A 82 5.09 12.01 -17.72
C THR A 82 5.54 10.94 -16.76
N GLY A 83 4.95 10.89 -15.57
CA GLY A 83 5.41 10.05 -14.44
C GLY A 83 6.61 10.65 -13.70
N GLU A 84 6.94 11.90 -13.98
CA GLU A 84 8.00 12.62 -13.25
C GLU A 84 7.61 12.86 -11.81
N LEU A 85 8.55 12.63 -10.91
CA LEU A 85 8.38 12.79 -9.48
C LEU A 85 9.17 14.02 -8.99
N ASP A 86 8.51 14.85 -8.19
CA ASP A 86 9.15 15.88 -7.40
C ASP A 86 8.48 15.96 -6.01
N PHE A 87 9.12 15.35 -5.05
CA PHE A 87 8.63 15.34 -3.66
C PHE A 87 9.34 16.36 -2.76
N SER A 88 10.05 17.33 -3.32
CA SER A 88 10.73 18.39 -2.56
C SER A 88 9.77 19.22 -1.71
N LYS A 89 8.49 19.25 -2.08
CA LYS A 89 7.40 19.96 -1.37
C LYS A 89 6.35 18.99 -0.80
N MET A 90 6.75 17.75 -0.48
CA MET A 90 5.85 16.79 0.15
C MET A 90 5.39 17.33 1.51
N GLY A 91 4.09 17.42 1.69
CA GLY A 91 3.46 17.75 2.97
C GLY A 91 3.34 16.52 3.86
N SER A 92 3.41 16.74 5.18
CA SER A 92 3.06 15.73 6.18
C SER A 92 2.22 16.33 7.29
N THR A 93 1.45 15.51 8.00
CA THR A 93 0.84 15.91 9.27
C THR A 93 1.94 16.12 10.31
N MET A 94 1.64 16.84 11.40
CA MET A 94 2.63 17.19 12.43
C MET A 94 2.31 16.49 13.77
N MET A 95 2.18 15.17 13.72
CA MET A 95 2.00 14.36 14.94
C MET A 95 3.36 13.95 15.46
N ALA A 96 3.54 14.00 16.79
CA ALA A 96 4.70 13.42 17.45
C ALA A 96 4.46 11.93 17.73
N GLY A 97 5.49 11.10 17.55
CA GLY A 97 5.38 9.66 17.78
C GLY A 97 6.75 8.97 17.83
N PRO A 98 6.80 7.68 18.15
CA PRO A 98 8.05 6.96 18.37
C PRO A 98 8.90 6.79 17.10
N ASN A 99 8.29 6.88 15.90
CA ASN A 99 8.95 6.59 14.62
C ASN A 99 9.38 7.87 13.85
N MET A 100 9.57 8.99 14.53
CA MET A 100 9.93 10.26 13.88
C MET A 100 11.28 10.23 13.16
N ASP A 101 12.26 9.50 13.69
CA ASP A 101 13.56 9.35 13.03
C ASP A 101 13.43 8.56 11.73
N MET A 102 12.67 7.46 11.76
CA MET A 102 12.36 6.68 10.56
C MET A 102 11.62 7.53 9.53
N GLU A 103 10.63 8.31 9.95
CA GLU A 103 9.89 9.21 9.04
C GLU A 103 10.79 10.26 8.39
N ARG A 104 11.68 10.86 9.16
CA ARG A 104 12.68 11.81 8.62
C ARG A 104 13.53 11.17 7.53
N ASP A 105 13.99 9.95 7.74
CA ASP A 105 14.79 9.23 6.75
C ASP A 105 13.97 8.87 5.51
N VAL A 106 12.69 8.48 5.68
CA VAL A 106 11.74 8.26 4.59
C VAL A 106 11.54 9.53 3.77
N LEU A 107 11.23 10.65 4.42
CA LEU A 107 11.01 11.94 3.75
C LEU A 107 12.26 12.42 2.99
N ASN A 108 13.44 12.27 3.59
CA ASN A 108 14.71 12.62 2.95
C ASN A 108 14.97 11.77 1.68
N ALA A 109 14.68 10.47 1.72
CA ALA A 109 14.84 9.60 0.56
C ALA A 109 13.80 9.91 -0.53
N LEU A 110 12.53 10.10 -0.16
CA LEU A 110 11.47 10.49 -1.09
C LEU A 110 11.76 11.84 -1.75
N GLY A 111 12.28 12.82 -1.02
CA GLY A 111 12.66 14.13 -1.57
C GLY A 111 13.72 14.08 -2.68
N GLN A 112 14.54 13.02 -2.72
CA GLN A 112 15.53 12.78 -3.77
C GLN A 112 14.94 12.09 -5.00
N ALA A 113 13.77 11.45 -4.90
CA ALA A 113 13.16 10.70 -5.99
C ALA A 113 12.78 11.60 -7.17
N ARG A 114 13.11 11.14 -8.39
CA ARG A 114 12.77 11.79 -9.66
C ARG A 114 12.13 10.83 -10.67
N GLY A 115 12.31 9.53 -10.50
CA GLY A 115 11.75 8.50 -11.38
C GLY A 115 11.28 7.27 -10.65
N PHE A 116 10.40 6.51 -11.32
CA PHE A 116 9.90 5.22 -10.87
C PHE A 116 10.31 4.13 -11.86
N VAL A 117 10.86 3.04 -11.37
CA VAL A 117 11.32 1.91 -12.19
C VAL A 117 10.73 0.61 -11.65
N MET A 118 9.99 -0.11 -12.53
CA MET A 118 9.51 -1.45 -12.22
C MET A 118 10.64 -2.47 -12.26
N GLY A 119 10.76 -3.23 -11.19
CA GLY A 119 11.64 -4.38 -11.06
C GLY A 119 10.92 -5.71 -11.33
N LYS A 120 11.60 -6.80 -11.06
CA LYS A 120 11.04 -8.16 -11.14
C LYS A 120 10.28 -8.52 -9.86
N GLY A 121 9.31 -9.45 -9.98
CA GLY A 121 8.63 -10.03 -8.82
C GLY A 121 7.78 -9.04 -8.02
N GLY A 122 7.12 -8.07 -8.67
CA GLY A 122 6.26 -7.09 -7.98
C GLY A 122 7.00 -6.05 -7.17
N LYS A 123 8.33 -5.95 -7.32
CA LYS A 123 9.16 -4.90 -6.72
C LYS A 123 9.29 -3.72 -7.67
N ALA A 124 9.54 -2.54 -7.11
CA ALA A 124 9.85 -1.33 -7.84
C ALA A 124 10.92 -0.52 -7.08
N SER A 125 11.43 0.51 -7.72
CA SER A 125 12.32 1.47 -7.07
C SER A 125 11.95 2.90 -7.42
N LEU A 126 12.26 3.81 -6.51
CA LEU A 126 12.37 5.23 -6.81
C LEU A 126 13.85 5.55 -7.00
N GLU A 127 14.16 6.32 -8.04
CA GLU A 127 15.51 6.69 -8.42
C GLU A 127 15.67 8.22 -8.40
N ASP A 128 16.87 8.68 -8.08
CA ASP A 128 17.23 10.10 -8.15
C ASP A 128 17.49 10.55 -9.60
N ALA A 129 17.86 11.82 -9.78
CA ALA A 129 18.15 12.40 -11.09
C ALA A 129 19.34 11.73 -11.81
N ASN A 130 20.19 10.99 -11.10
CA ASN A 130 21.35 10.28 -11.65
C ASN A 130 21.04 8.79 -11.92
N GLY A 131 19.79 8.34 -11.70
CA GLY A 131 19.39 6.93 -11.83
C GLY A 131 19.82 6.05 -10.65
N LYS A 132 20.27 6.64 -9.55
CA LYS A 132 20.61 5.90 -8.33
C LYS A 132 19.33 5.58 -7.57
N ARG A 133 19.16 4.31 -7.18
CA ARG A 133 18.04 3.86 -6.36
C ARG A 133 18.12 4.47 -4.96
N VAL A 134 17.08 5.21 -4.58
CA VAL A 134 16.94 5.84 -3.26
C VAL A 134 15.91 5.15 -2.39
N VAL A 135 14.89 4.51 -2.99
CA VAL A 135 13.88 3.73 -2.27
C VAL A 135 13.61 2.43 -3.01
N THR A 136 13.55 1.31 -2.31
CA THR A 136 13.04 0.03 -2.81
C THR A 136 11.61 -0.16 -2.33
N LEU A 137 10.74 -0.57 -3.25
CA LEU A 137 9.30 -0.70 -3.05
C LEU A 137 8.85 -2.14 -3.31
N SER A 138 7.82 -2.58 -2.58
CA SER A 138 7.04 -3.77 -2.90
C SER A 138 5.55 -3.45 -2.95
N ARG A 139 4.76 -4.18 -3.74
CA ARG A 139 3.30 -4.00 -3.71
C ARG A 139 2.79 -4.23 -2.30
N ARG A 140 1.96 -3.30 -1.81
CA ARG A 140 1.41 -3.36 -0.46
C ARG A 140 0.31 -4.39 -0.37
N PHE A 141 -0.54 -4.43 -1.38
CA PHE A 141 -1.60 -5.41 -1.56
C PHE A 141 -1.95 -5.55 -3.04
N GLU A 142 -2.65 -6.63 -3.36
CA GLU A 142 -3.21 -6.88 -4.68
C GLU A 142 -4.72 -6.71 -4.64
N ALA A 143 -5.30 -6.23 -5.74
CA ALA A 143 -6.74 -6.23 -5.91
C ALA A 143 -7.26 -7.67 -5.88
N MET A 144 -8.40 -7.87 -5.22
CA MET A 144 -9.08 -9.17 -5.18
C MET A 144 -10.58 -8.98 -5.44
N ASP A 145 -11.21 -10.01 -5.96
CA ASP A 145 -12.64 -9.97 -6.17
C ASP A 145 -13.41 -9.93 -4.85
N PHE A 146 -14.49 -9.16 -4.80
CA PHE A 146 -15.33 -9.07 -3.60
C PHE A 146 -15.89 -10.43 -3.18
N SER A 147 -16.22 -11.30 -4.15
CA SER A 147 -16.66 -12.67 -3.90
C SER A 147 -15.63 -13.53 -3.17
N ALA A 148 -14.34 -13.24 -3.32
CA ALA A 148 -13.28 -13.97 -2.66
C ALA A 148 -13.14 -13.64 -1.15
N LEU A 149 -13.87 -12.62 -0.66
CA LEU A 149 -14.01 -12.35 0.78
C LEU A 149 -14.93 -13.36 1.46
N ALA A 150 -15.81 -14.08 0.71
CA ALA A 150 -16.78 -15.00 1.30
C ALA A 150 -16.12 -16.00 2.25
N GLY A 151 -16.72 -16.19 3.45
CA GLY A 151 -16.23 -17.15 4.43
C GLY A 151 -15.75 -16.53 5.73
N ASP A 152 -15.04 -17.34 6.50
CA ASP A 152 -14.60 -17.03 7.84
C ASP A 152 -13.12 -16.65 7.87
N TRP A 153 -12.82 -15.58 8.57
CA TRP A 153 -11.50 -14.97 8.64
C TRP A 153 -11.10 -14.68 10.07
N ARG A 154 -10.04 -15.30 10.54
CA ARG A 154 -9.46 -14.99 11.85
C ARG A 154 -8.83 -13.60 11.84
N ILE A 155 -9.07 -12.80 12.84
CA ILE A 155 -8.41 -11.51 13.05
C ILE A 155 -6.98 -11.77 13.54
N VAL A 156 -5.99 -11.39 12.74
CA VAL A 156 -4.55 -11.49 13.06
C VAL A 156 -4.08 -10.26 13.78
N SER A 157 -4.50 -9.08 13.30
CA SER A 157 -4.18 -7.80 13.94
C SER A 157 -5.31 -6.78 13.78
N VAL A 158 -5.39 -5.84 14.72
CA VAL A 158 -6.27 -4.66 14.67
C VAL A 158 -5.40 -3.42 14.85
N ASN A 159 -5.48 -2.48 13.94
CA ASN A 159 -4.69 -1.23 13.94
C ASN A 159 -3.18 -1.47 14.15
N GLY A 160 -2.65 -2.56 13.55
CA GLY A 160 -1.25 -2.97 13.65
C GLY A 160 -0.88 -3.71 14.94
N LYS A 161 -1.80 -3.84 15.91
CA LYS A 161 -1.58 -4.61 17.14
C LYS A 161 -1.98 -6.07 16.93
N PRO A 162 -1.09 -7.04 17.20
CA PRO A 162 -1.42 -8.47 17.10
C PRO A 162 -2.58 -8.85 18.04
N VAL A 163 -3.48 -9.69 17.54
CA VAL A 163 -4.59 -10.24 18.33
C VAL A 163 -4.23 -11.63 18.80
N ALA A 164 -4.20 -11.82 20.12
CA ALA A 164 -4.02 -13.13 20.72
C ALA A 164 -5.28 -13.98 20.48
N SER A 165 -5.08 -15.22 20.07
CA SER A 165 -6.13 -16.23 19.94
C SER A 165 -5.88 -17.34 20.95
N THR A 166 -6.87 -17.71 21.74
CA THR A 166 -6.86 -18.90 22.57
C THR A 166 -7.65 -20.01 21.90
N SER A 167 -7.51 -21.26 22.36
CA SER A 167 -8.32 -22.37 21.86
C SER A 167 -9.82 -22.20 22.10
N GLU A 168 -10.19 -21.41 23.11
CA GLU A 168 -11.58 -21.18 23.52
C GLU A 168 -12.20 -19.94 22.87
N SER A 169 -11.36 -19.01 22.36
CA SER A 169 -11.83 -17.74 21.84
C SER A 169 -10.94 -17.25 20.70
N VAL A 170 -11.44 -17.36 19.48
CA VAL A 170 -10.80 -16.89 18.26
C VAL A 170 -11.58 -15.72 17.70
N PRO A 171 -11.09 -14.47 17.86
CA PRO A 171 -11.73 -13.33 17.22
C PRO A 171 -11.72 -13.51 15.69
N MET A 172 -12.91 -13.37 15.07
CA MET A 172 -13.09 -13.61 13.65
C MET A 172 -14.18 -12.75 13.02
N LEU A 173 -14.04 -12.49 11.74
CA LEU A 173 -15.05 -11.90 10.86
C LEU A 173 -15.55 -12.95 9.87
N SER A 174 -16.87 -13.00 9.66
CA SER A 174 -17.52 -13.88 8.69
C SER A 174 -18.23 -13.02 7.64
N PHE A 175 -17.84 -13.16 6.38
CA PHE A 175 -18.40 -12.38 5.27
C PHE A 175 -19.37 -13.23 4.46
N ASN A 176 -20.66 -12.96 4.59
CA ASN A 176 -21.67 -13.47 3.68
C ASN A 176 -21.87 -12.45 2.55
N VAL A 177 -21.05 -12.55 1.51
CA VAL A 177 -21.08 -11.60 0.39
C VAL A 177 -22.33 -11.70 -0.46
N LYS A 178 -23.02 -12.85 -0.45
CA LYS A 178 -24.27 -13.07 -1.18
C LYS A 178 -25.42 -12.30 -0.55
N ASP A 179 -25.52 -12.33 0.76
CA ASP A 179 -26.58 -11.67 1.52
C ASP A 179 -26.16 -10.30 2.04
N MET A 180 -24.96 -9.84 1.70
CA MET A 180 -24.35 -8.58 2.12
C MET A 180 -24.38 -8.42 3.66
N ARG A 181 -23.91 -9.44 4.37
CA ARG A 181 -23.92 -9.49 5.84
C ARG A 181 -22.54 -9.78 6.40
N LEU A 182 -22.23 -9.05 7.48
CA LEU A 182 -21.09 -9.33 8.36
C LEU A 182 -21.59 -10.11 9.56
N GLY A 183 -20.90 -11.18 9.92
CA GLY A 183 -20.99 -11.89 11.18
C GLY A 183 -19.62 -12.01 11.84
N GLY A 184 -19.57 -12.67 12.98
CA GLY A 184 -18.30 -12.98 13.62
C GLY A 184 -18.37 -12.98 15.14
N THR A 185 -17.19 -12.92 15.74
CA THR A 185 -17.03 -12.77 17.19
C THR A 185 -15.80 -11.92 17.51
N THR A 186 -15.92 -11.11 18.54
CA THR A 186 -14.81 -10.32 19.08
C THR A 186 -13.90 -11.14 20.01
N GLY A 187 -14.24 -12.42 20.18
CA GLY A 187 -13.62 -13.32 21.14
C GLY A 187 -14.53 -13.64 22.32
N CYS A 188 -15.39 -12.74 22.71
CA CYS A 188 -16.41 -12.92 23.73
C CYS A 188 -17.81 -12.70 23.17
N ASN A 189 -18.06 -11.54 22.58
CA ASN A 189 -19.35 -11.18 22.03
C ASN A 189 -19.48 -11.57 20.55
N ARG A 190 -20.72 -11.91 20.16
CA ARG A 190 -21.05 -12.10 18.74
C ARG A 190 -21.16 -10.74 18.07
N LEU A 191 -20.65 -10.66 16.85
CA LEU A 191 -20.67 -9.48 16.01
C LEU A 191 -21.59 -9.71 14.82
N MET A 192 -22.37 -8.70 14.45
CA MET A 192 -23.24 -8.70 13.29
C MET A 192 -23.30 -7.30 12.67
N GLY A 193 -23.47 -7.23 11.36
CA GLY A 193 -23.55 -5.98 10.63
C GLY A 193 -23.94 -6.19 9.17
N GLN A 194 -23.95 -5.10 8.42
CA GLN A 194 -24.14 -5.12 6.97
C GLN A 194 -22.79 -4.97 6.26
N LEU A 195 -22.69 -5.54 5.07
CA LEU A 195 -21.64 -5.23 4.10
C LEU A 195 -22.19 -4.22 3.09
N VAL A 196 -21.41 -3.23 2.76
CA VAL A 196 -21.72 -2.30 1.66
C VAL A 196 -20.51 -2.19 0.76
N GLN A 197 -20.73 -2.34 -0.53
CA GLN A 197 -19.75 -2.07 -1.59
C GLN A 197 -20.24 -0.89 -2.42
N GLU A 198 -19.38 0.09 -2.68
CA GLU A 198 -19.71 1.26 -3.50
C GLU A 198 -19.76 0.87 -4.98
N PRO A 199 -20.84 1.25 -5.70
CA PRO A 199 -20.91 1.03 -7.14
C PRO A 199 -19.72 1.67 -7.87
N GLY A 200 -19.08 0.89 -8.76
CA GLY A 200 -17.93 1.35 -9.54
C GLY A 200 -16.58 1.32 -8.81
N ASN A 201 -16.56 0.95 -7.54
CA ASN A 201 -15.34 0.79 -6.77
C ASN A 201 -15.21 -0.66 -6.25
N PRO A 202 -14.60 -1.57 -7.03
CA PRO A 202 -14.56 -3.01 -6.71
C PRO A 202 -13.76 -3.34 -5.45
N GLN A 203 -12.90 -2.44 -4.97
CA GLN A 203 -12.12 -2.64 -3.74
C GLN A 203 -12.72 -1.93 -2.52
N SER A 204 -13.91 -1.32 -2.66
CA SER A 204 -14.58 -0.69 -1.53
C SER A 204 -15.31 -1.72 -0.67
N ILE A 205 -15.29 -1.50 0.63
CA ILE A 205 -16.09 -2.22 1.62
C ILE A 205 -16.30 -1.32 2.83
N SER A 206 -17.49 -1.35 3.40
CA SER A 206 -17.80 -0.71 4.67
C SER A 206 -18.82 -1.51 5.46
N PHE A 207 -18.90 -1.24 6.75
CA PHE A 207 -19.72 -1.99 7.70
C PHE A 207 -20.65 -1.05 8.49
N PRO A 208 -21.66 -0.46 7.85
CA PRO A 208 -22.63 0.35 8.58
C PRO A 208 -23.44 -0.54 9.53
N GLN A 209 -23.86 0.04 10.67
CA GLN A 209 -24.73 -0.63 11.64
C GLN A 209 -24.14 -1.92 12.23
N THR A 210 -22.85 -1.91 12.56
CA THR A 210 -22.24 -3.01 13.30
C THR A 210 -22.75 -3.02 14.74
N ALA A 211 -23.12 -4.21 15.24
CA ALA A 211 -23.59 -4.43 16.59
C ALA A 211 -22.94 -5.67 17.20
N THR A 212 -22.79 -5.67 18.54
CA THR A 212 -22.34 -6.84 19.30
C THR A 212 -23.37 -7.23 20.36
N THR A 213 -23.37 -8.49 20.80
CA THR A 213 -24.06 -8.90 22.02
C THR A 213 -23.42 -8.21 23.22
N ARG A 214 -24.11 -8.15 24.34
CA ARG A 214 -23.63 -7.45 25.56
C ARG A 214 -23.40 -8.44 26.69
N MET A 215 -22.54 -9.43 26.46
CA MET A 215 -22.08 -10.31 27.54
C MET A 215 -20.98 -9.59 28.32
N ALA A 216 -20.97 -9.74 29.62
CA ALA A 216 -19.90 -9.22 30.46
C ALA A 216 -18.64 -10.10 30.27
N CYS A 217 -17.57 -9.53 29.76
CA CYS A 217 -16.30 -10.19 29.52
C CYS A 217 -15.23 -9.62 30.47
N PRO A 218 -14.25 -10.44 30.87
CA PRO A 218 -13.16 -9.97 31.73
C PRO A 218 -12.35 -8.80 31.12
N ASP A 219 -12.19 -8.80 29.78
CA ASP A 219 -11.54 -7.72 29.03
C ASP A 219 -12.39 -7.37 27.80
N MET A 220 -12.83 -6.12 27.74
CA MET A 220 -13.61 -5.57 26.66
C MET A 220 -12.79 -4.69 25.70
N SER A 221 -11.49 -4.52 25.95
CA SER A 221 -10.63 -3.60 25.18
C SER A 221 -10.51 -4.03 23.72
N LEU A 222 -10.31 -5.33 23.48
CA LEU A 222 -10.22 -5.88 22.13
C LEU A 222 -11.53 -5.71 21.35
N GLU A 223 -12.69 -5.91 22.01
CA GLU A 223 -14.00 -5.71 21.39
C GLU A 223 -14.18 -4.24 20.95
N GLN A 224 -13.85 -3.31 21.84
CA GLN A 224 -13.92 -1.88 21.53
C GLN A 224 -13.01 -1.51 20.36
N ASP A 225 -11.78 -2.03 20.34
CA ASP A 225 -10.82 -1.82 19.24
C ASP A 225 -11.37 -2.41 17.93
N ILE A 226 -11.96 -3.60 17.92
CA ILE A 226 -12.56 -4.24 16.74
C ILE A 226 -13.72 -3.41 16.20
N VAL A 227 -14.68 -3.04 17.07
CA VAL A 227 -15.88 -2.28 16.65
C VAL A 227 -15.46 -0.91 16.09
N ALA A 228 -14.61 -0.18 16.79
CA ALA A 228 -14.12 1.12 16.33
C ALA A 228 -13.37 1.01 14.99
N ALA A 229 -12.52 -0.02 14.84
CA ALA A 229 -11.79 -0.23 13.59
C ALA A 229 -12.72 -0.57 12.41
N LEU A 230 -13.80 -1.34 12.62
CA LEU A 230 -14.79 -1.66 11.58
C LEU A 230 -15.50 -0.41 11.03
N GLU A 231 -15.81 0.57 11.87
CA GLU A 231 -16.43 1.84 11.46
C GLU A 231 -15.56 2.64 10.48
N GLU A 232 -14.24 2.51 10.62
CA GLU A 232 -13.25 3.22 9.80
C GLU A 232 -12.92 2.53 8.47
N VAL A 233 -13.29 1.26 8.29
CA VAL A 233 -12.98 0.50 7.06
C VAL A 233 -13.66 1.10 5.84
N ARG A 234 -12.90 1.23 4.74
CA ARG A 234 -13.39 1.72 3.44
C ARG A 234 -12.94 0.88 2.24
N SER A 235 -11.89 0.06 2.39
CA SER A 235 -11.42 -0.78 1.30
C SER A 235 -10.75 -2.06 1.80
N PHE A 236 -10.49 -2.98 0.87
CA PHE A 236 -9.85 -4.26 1.17
C PHE A 236 -8.89 -4.65 0.04
N GLY A 237 -7.97 -5.58 0.34
CA GLY A 237 -7.04 -6.12 -0.63
C GLY A 237 -6.32 -7.35 -0.08
N LYS A 238 -5.74 -8.14 -0.99
CA LYS A 238 -4.97 -9.33 -0.66
C LYS A 238 -3.52 -8.97 -0.39
N LEU A 239 -3.00 -9.39 0.74
CA LEU A 239 -1.59 -9.22 1.12
C LEU A 239 -0.69 -10.27 0.44
N PRO A 240 0.63 -9.99 0.30
CA PRO A 240 1.58 -10.95 -0.29
C PRO A 240 1.69 -12.29 0.46
N ASN A 241 1.39 -12.32 1.75
CA ASN A 241 1.36 -13.54 2.57
C ASN A 241 0.07 -14.36 2.41
N GLY A 242 -0.86 -13.92 1.55
CA GLY A 242 -2.14 -14.58 1.30
C GLY A 242 -3.28 -14.16 2.23
N ASN A 243 -3.00 -13.38 3.26
CA ASN A 243 -4.01 -12.78 4.12
C ASN A 243 -4.79 -11.67 3.39
N VAL A 244 -5.89 -11.24 3.98
CA VAL A 244 -6.66 -10.07 3.53
C VAL A 244 -6.42 -8.93 4.50
N ALA A 245 -6.22 -7.74 3.98
CA ALA A 245 -6.23 -6.52 4.77
C ALA A 245 -7.51 -5.71 4.50
N LEU A 246 -8.04 -5.11 5.57
CA LEU A 246 -9.06 -4.07 5.48
C LEU A 246 -8.40 -2.73 5.83
N PHE A 247 -8.71 -1.70 5.03
CA PHE A 247 -8.07 -0.38 5.15
C PHE A 247 -9.08 0.71 5.45
N THR A 248 -8.66 1.71 6.21
CA THR A 248 -9.42 2.94 6.47
C THR A 248 -9.41 3.86 5.23
N ALA A 249 -10.20 4.94 5.24
CA ALA A 249 -10.17 5.98 4.19
C ALA A 249 -8.78 6.62 4.01
N GLY A 250 -7.95 6.61 5.04
CA GLY A 250 -6.56 7.09 4.96
C GLY A 250 -5.56 6.01 4.59
N SER A 251 -6.01 4.88 4.05
CA SER A 251 -5.20 3.71 3.67
C SER A 251 -4.40 3.11 4.83
N MET A 252 -4.78 3.39 6.08
CA MET A 252 -4.20 2.68 7.24
C MET A 252 -4.80 1.29 7.33
N MET A 253 -3.98 0.29 7.65
CA MET A 253 -4.46 -1.09 7.85
C MET A 253 -5.23 -1.16 9.16
N ALA A 254 -6.56 -1.30 9.07
CA ALA A 254 -7.43 -1.51 10.22
C ALA A 254 -7.40 -2.97 10.69
N PHE A 255 -7.40 -3.92 9.75
CA PHE A 255 -7.34 -5.35 10.05
C PHE A 255 -6.38 -6.08 9.13
N GLU A 256 -5.69 -7.07 9.68
CA GLU A 256 -5.14 -8.20 8.95
C GLU A 256 -5.94 -9.45 9.30
N LEU A 257 -6.39 -10.17 8.26
CA LEU A 257 -7.28 -11.32 8.38
C LEU A 257 -6.65 -12.54 7.72
N SER A 258 -6.59 -13.68 8.41
CA SER A 258 -6.16 -14.95 7.80
C SER A 258 -7.37 -15.85 7.54
N PRO A 259 -7.41 -16.62 6.43
CA PRO A 259 -8.52 -17.51 6.15
C PRO A 259 -8.62 -18.62 7.22
N MET A 260 -9.83 -18.94 7.64
CA MET A 260 -10.12 -20.11 8.47
C MET A 260 -10.48 -21.26 7.53
N ARG A 261 -9.80 -22.37 7.69
CA ARG A 261 -10.02 -23.59 6.90
C ARG A 261 -11.04 -24.49 7.59
#